data_b5b564b451da5407b29013a73ae6797c
#
_entry.id   b5b564b451da5407b29013a73ae6797c
#
_cell.length_a   1.000
_cell.length_b   1.000
_cell.length_c   1.000
_cell.angle_alpha   90.00
_cell.angle_beta   90.00
_cell.angle_gamma   90.00
#
_symmetry.space_group_name_H-M   'P 1'
#
loop_
_entity.id
_entity.type
_entity.pdbx_description
1 polymer ?
#
loop_
_entity_poly.entity_id
_entity_poly.type
_entity_poly.pdbx_seq_one_letter_code
_entity_poly.pdbx_strand_id
1 'polypeptide(L)'
;MKNFCQFVVAILFVTTACSGANQKSAQQDVKPQLPAGAVEMRYQRHLYFEVMLRDTIPARMIFDTGSSNLLLDSTFYASNFGKGKNLRKAMLSGAGNGYQLTTLDASGWSYSVGDLSHSEQMAIVMDLRKIVGDGADGLFGLPSMQGKRMELNYADGYMRLLTPEEKIADDFTAIQCKWLRDKDRIILPLSVTFADGYTLNGNFLVDTGMPEELALNSTTTNRLRSDGHLADAQCTTVDVGGVGGSRTESYVLTQQIAVGGKTVKNIRISCSDNDKGAMADSRFDGLVGNELLAHFDVIFDFENWVMYIRTN
;
A
#
# COMPACT_ATOMS: atom_id res chain seq x y z
N MET A 1 6.11 -23.78 69.10
CA MET A 1 5.47 -25.01 69.63
C MET A 1 4.66 -25.64 68.56
N LYS A 2 4.97 -26.95 68.35
CA LYS A 2 4.21 -27.97 67.57
C LYS A 2 4.17 -27.79 66.10
N ASN A 3 4.96 -28.41 65.23
CA ASN A 3 5.17 -29.85 64.97
C ASN A 3 3.99 -30.51 64.25
N PHE A 4 4.32 -31.14 63.10
CA PHE A 4 3.88 -32.42 62.53
C PHE A 4 3.17 -32.22 61.18
N CYS A 5 3.37 -33.00 60.18
CA CYS A 5 4.17 -34.22 59.92
C CYS A 5 4.22 -34.44 58.38
N GLN A 6 5.31 -34.99 57.94
CA GLN A 6 5.51 -35.54 56.59
C GLN A 6 4.63 -36.76 56.34
N PHE A 7 4.12 -36.90 55.13
CA PHE A 7 3.89 -38.23 54.55
C PHE A 7 4.38 -38.25 53.09
N VAL A 8 5.42 -39.03 52.88
CA VAL A 8 5.93 -39.46 51.60
C VAL A 8 5.15 -40.72 51.21
N VAL A 9 4.48 -40.66 50.06
CA VAL A 9 4.00 -41.89 49.37
C VAL A 9 4.70 -41.96 48.04
N ALA A 10 5.66 -42.91 47.98
CA ALA A 10 6.28 -43.34 46.73
C ALA A 10 5.33 -44.29 45.99
N ILE A 11 4.91 -43.90 44.80
CA ILE A 11 4.25 -44.85 43.89
C ILE A 11 5.20 -45.09 42.74
N LEU A 12 5.74 -46.29 42.66
CA LEU A 12 6.44 -46.80 41.50
C LEU A 12 5.43 -46.98 40.34
N PHE A 13 5.66 -46.27 39.25
CA PHE A 13 5.05 -46.61 37.97
C PHE A 13 6.09 -47.25 37.06
N VAL A 14 5.81 -48.48 36.72
CA VAL A 14 6.51 -49.31 35.73
C VAL A 14 6.28 -48.64 34.34
N THR A 15 7.35 -48.19 33.70
CA THR A 15 7.31 -47.70 32.32
C THR A 15 7.38 -48.87 31.35
N THR A 16 6.26 -49.23 30.77
CA THR A 16 6.25 -50.00 29.50
C THR A 16 6.56 -49.03 28.34
N ALA A 17 7.75 -49.13 27.79
CA ALA A 17 8.14 -48.48 26.56
C ALA A 17 7.35 -49.01 25.36
N CYS A 18 6.34 -48.29 24.88
CA CYS A 18 5.83 -48.44 23.55
C CYS A 18 6.48 -47.37 22.65
N SER A 19 7.45 -47.81 21.87
CA SER A 19 8.05 -47.03 20.77
C SER A 19 7.03 -46.86 19.64
N GLY A 20 6.20 -45.83 19.73
CA GLY A 20 5.40 -45.30 18.62
C GLY A 20 6.12 -44.13 18.00
N ALA A 21 6.83 -44.37 16.90
CA ALA A 21 7.38 -43.29 16.10
C ALA A 21 6.21 -42.49 15.46
N ASN A 22 5.78 -41.43 16.08
CA ASN A 22 4.95 -40.43 15.41
C ASN A 22 5.82 -39.68 14.39
N GLN A 23 5.84 -40.20 13.16
CA GLN A 23 6.19 -39.39 12.01
C GLN A 23 5.11 -38.30 11.89
N LYS A 24 5.41 -37.09 12.44
CA LYS A 24 4.75 -35.88 11.97
C LYS A 24 5.16 -35.75 10.50
N SER A 25 4.27 -36.14 9.59
CA SER A 25 4.35 -35.75 8.20
C SER A 25 4.46 -34.20 8.21
N ALA A 26 5.60 -33.67 7.78
CA ALA A 26 5.71 -32.28 7.40
C ALA A 26 4.68 -32.11 6.26
N GLN A 27 3.54 -31.51 6.56
CA GLN A 27 2.70 -30.93 5.53
C GLN A 27 3.60 -29.92 4.82
N GLN A 28 4.06 -30.29 3.64
CA GLN A 28 4.59 -29.31 2.70
C GLN A 28 3.42 -28.36 2.43
N ASP A 29 3.52 -27.13 2.87
CA ASP A 29 2.67 -26.05 2.42
C ASP A 29 2.84 -25.97 0.90
N VAL A 30 1.94 -26.61 0.18
CA VAL A 30 1.87 -26.51 -1.28
C VAL A 30 1.44 -25.07 -1.56
N LYS A 31 2.42 -24.24 -1.91
CA LYS A 31 2.17 -22.86 -2.33
C LYS A 31 1.15 -22.91 -3.47
N PRO A 32 0.03 -22.19 -3.41
CA PRO A 32 -0.97 -22.21 -4.47
C PRO A 32 -0.30 -21.89 -5.80
N GLN A 33 -0.64 -22.63 -6.83
CA GLN A 33 -0.11 -22.40 -8.16
C GLN A 33 -0.71 -21.09 -8.68
N LEU A 34 0.12 -20.09 -8.92
CA LEU A 34 -0.30 -18.79 -9.43
C LEU A 34 -0.89 -18.94 -10.86
N PRO A 35 -1.85 -18.08 -11.24
CA PRO A 35 -2.34 -18.01 -12.62
C PRO A 35 -1.22 -17.77 -13.64
N ALA A 36 -1.44 -18.16 -14.89
CA ALA A 36 -0.47 -17.90 -15.96
C ALA A 36 -0.21 -16.39 -16.11
N GLY A 37 1.06 -16.00 -16.25
CA GLY A 37 1.50 -14.60 -16.33
C GLY A 37 1.45 -13.84 -14.99
N ALA A 38 1.04 -14.49 -13.90
CA ALA A 38 1.05 -13.87 -12.58
C ALA A 38 2.46 -13.87 -11.96
N VAL A 39 2.77 -12.79 -11.26
CA VAL A 39 3.97 -12.65 -10.43
C VAL A 39 3.59 -12.60 -8.96
N GLU A 40 4.44 -13.19 -8.13
CA GLU A 40 4.24 -13.14 -6.67
C GLU A 40 4.25 -11.71 -6.18
N MET A 41 3.24 -11.37 -5.39
CA MET A 41 3.09 -10.10 -4.69
C MET A 41 3.05 -10.39 -3.19
N ARG A 42 3.90 -9.73 -2.43
CA ARG A 42 3.84 -9.82 -0.97
C ARG A 42 3.16 -8.59 -0.41
N TYR A 43 1.98 -8.79 0.15
CA TYR A 43 1.28 -7.73 0.87
C TYR A 43 1.70 -7.71 2.35
N GLN A 44 2.34 -6.64 2.77
CA GLN A 44 2.70 -6.32 4.16
C GLN A 44 2.53 -4.82 4.37
N ARG A 45 1.28 -4.35 4.42
CA ARG A 45 0.87 -2.94 4.37
C ARG A 45 1.22 -2.24 3.06
N HIS A 46 2.32 -2.56 2.42
CA HIS A 46 2.70 -2.19 1.06
C HIS A 46 2.71 -3.43 0.14
N LEU A 47 2.68 -3.18 -1.16
CA LEU A 47 2.75 -4.20 -2.20
C LEU A 47 4.20 -4.37 -2.66
N TYR A 48 4.86 -5.44 -2.22
CA TYR A 48 6.26 -5.73 -2.56
C TYR A 48 6.35 -6.70 -3.73
N PHE A 49 7.26 -6.38 -4.65
CA PHE A 49 7.59 -7.18 -5.82
C PHE A 49 9.10 -7.35 -5.95
N GLU A 50 9.53 -8.50 -6.47
CA GLU A 50 10.89 -8.68 -6.98
C GLU A 50 10.94 -8.11 -8.41
N VAL A 51 11.71 -7.05 -8.58
CA VAL A 51 11.86 -6.28 -9.81
C VAL A 51 13.28 -6.43 -10.33
N MET A 52 13.46 -6.58 -11.63
CA MET A 52 14.79 -6.58 -12.24
C MET A 52 15.09 -5.19 -12.79
N LEU A 53 16.08 -4.52 -12.23
CA LEU A 53 16.57 -3.22 -12.70
C LEU A 53 17.68 -3.41 -13.75
N ARG A 54 17.59 -2.67 -14.85
CA ARG A 54 18.58 -2.72 -15.95
C ARG A 54 18.92 -4.15 -16.39
N ASP A 55 17.93 -5.02 -16.37
CA ASP A 55 17.97 -6.44 -16.76
C ASP A 55 18.94 -7.31 -15.92
N THR A 56 19.61 -6.77 -14.92
CA THR A 56 20.69 -7.47 -14.20
C THR A 56 20.65 -7.35 -12.69
N ILE A 57 20.05 -6.32 -12.13
CA ILE A 57 20.07 -6.05 -10.69
C ILE A 57 18.70 -6.36 -10.08
N PRO A 58 18.58 -7.43 -9.30
CA PRO A 58 17.34 -7.71 -8.57
C PRO A 58 17.15 -6.67 -7.46
N ALA A 59 15.91 -6.19 -7.30
CA ALA A 59 15.52 -5.22 -6.30
C ALA A 59 14.13 -5.56 -5.76
N ARG A 60 13.96 -5.44 -4.45
CA ARG A 60 12.67 -5.56 -3.80
C ARG A 60 11.99 -4.20 -3.76
N MET A 61 10.95 -4.03 -4.55
CA MET A 61 10.34 -2.73 -4.76
C MET A 61 8.87 -2.71 -4.37
N ILE A 62 8.41 -1.54 -3.92
CA ILE A 62 7.00 -1.27 -3.65
C ILE A 62 6.34 -0.74 -4.93
N PHE A 63 5.15 -1.25 -5.26
CA PHE A 63 4.28 -0.64 -6.27
C PHE A 63 3.48 0.50 -5.62
N ASP A 64 3.61 1.70 -6.17
CA ASP A 64 3.07 2.94 -5.61
C ASP A 64 2.36 3.77 -6.69
N THR A 65 1.00 3.69 -6.74
CA THR A 65 0.19 4.52 -7.66
C THR A 65 0.20 6.00 -7.29
N GLY A 66 0.66 6.35 -6.09
CA GLY A 66 0.95 7.71 -5.65
C GLY A 66 2.27 8.27 -6.21
N SER A 67 3.11 7.47 -6.87
CA SER A 67 4.38 7.90 -7.48
C SER A 67 4.29 8.01 -9.01
N SER A 68 4.86 9.09 -9.56
CA SER A 68 5.04 9.29 -11.01
C SER A 68 6.47 8.99 -11.47
N ASN A 69 7.33 8.46 -10.60
CA ASN A 69 8.73 8.24 -10.88
C ASN A 69 9.22 6.93 -10.27
N LEU A 70 10.30 6.39 -10.83
CA LEU A 70 11.12 5.38 -10.19
C LEU A 70 11.89 6.03 -9.03
N LEU A 71 11.73 5.52 -7.81
CA LEU A 71 12.50 5.92 -6.63
C LEU A 71 13.40 4.77 -6.20
N LEU A 72 14.66 5.07 -5.86
CA LEU A 72 15.61 4.09 -5.37
C LEU A 72 16.14 4.51 -4.00
N ASP A 73 16.25 3.55 -3.08
CA ASP A 73 16.91 3.79 -1.81
C ASP A 73 18.37 4.15 -2.01
N SER A 74 18.84 5.15 -1.31
CA SER A 74 20.18 5.67 -1.48
C SER A 74 21.30 4.68 -1.11
N THR A 75 21.05 3.79 -0.13
CA THR A 75 21.99 2.74 0.26
C THR A 75 22.04 1.64 -0.79
N PHE A 76 20.88 1.20 -1.26
CA PHE A 76 20.76 0.24 -2.36
C PHE A 76 21.44 0.77 -3.63
N TYR A 77 21.14 2.04 -3.99
CA TYR A 77 21.76 2.69 -5.15
C TYR A 77 23.27 2.74 -5.05
N ALA A 78 23.83 3.19 -3.92
CA ALA A 78 25.27 3.28 -3.73
C ALA A 78 25.97 1.92 -3.81
N SER A 79 25.34 0.86 -3.32
CA SER A 79 25.89 -0.49 -3.32
C SER A 79 25.93 -1.13 -4.71
N ASN A 80 24.93 -0.83 -5.57
CA ASN A 80 24.78 -1.51 -6.86
C ASN A 80 25.24 -0.66 -8.06
N PHE A 81 25.15 0.67 -7.98
CA PHE A 81 25.42 1.58 -9.11
C PHE A 81 26.59 2.54 -8.83
N GLY A 82 27.10 2.58 -7.60
CA GLY A 82 28.24 3.39 -7.20
C GLY A 82 27.98 4.90 -7.31
N LYS A 83 28.98 5.66 -7.75
CA LYS A 83 28.86 7.10 -8.01
C LYS A 83 28.32 7.31 -9.41
N GLY A 84 27.02 7.53 -9.56
CA GLY A 84 26.40 7.80 -10.85
C GLY A 84 27.02 8.99 -11.59
N LYS A 85 26.93 8.99 -12.93
CA LYS A 85 27.58 10.00 -13.78
C LYS A 85 26.74 11.25 -14.05
N ASN A 86 25.41 11.12 -14.05
CA ASN A 86 24.45 12.17 -14.42
C ASN A 86 23.58 12.62 -13.24
N LEU A 87 24.21 12.85 -12.10
CA LEU A 87 23.52 13.19 -10.85
C LEU A 87 23.23 14.68 -10.76
N ARG A 88 21.99 15.03 -10.39
CA ARG A 88 21.54 16.39 -10.13
C ARG A 88 20.79 16.44 -8.80
N LYS A 89 20.87 17.56 -8.09
CA LYS A 89 20.06 17.80 -6.89
C LYS A 89 18.70 18.35 -7.29
N ALA A 90 17.66 17.86 -6.59
CA ALA A 90 16.28 18.32 -6.74
C ALA A 90 15.55 18.34 -5.40
N MET A 91 14.48 19.12 -5.35
CA MET A 91 13.57 19.13 -4.21
C MET A 91 12.34 18.31 -4.57
N LEU A 92 11.99 17.34 -3.73
CA LEU A 92 10.83 16.50 -3.87
C LEU A 92 9.80 16.86 -2.80
N SER A 93 8.54 17.02 -3.21
CA SER A 93 7.38 17.14 -2.33
C SER A 93 6.56 15.84 -2.40
N GLY A 94 5.98 15.44 -1.29
CA GLY A 94 5.14 14.24 -1.20
C GLY A 94 4.02 14.41 -0.17
N ALA A 95 3.74 13.36 0.59
CA ALA A 95 2.69 13.36 1.62
C ALA A 95 3.06 14.16 2.88
N GLY A 96 4.35 14.43 3.11
CA GLY A 96 4.82 15.26 4.23
C GLY A 96 4.55 16.76 4.04
N ASN A 97 4.74 17.55 5.09
CA ASN A 97 4.43 18.98 5.13
C ASN A 97 5.58 19.87 4.63
N GLY A 98 6.53 19.34 3.85
CA GLY A 98 7.69 20.08 3.37
C GLY A 98 8.27 19.53 2.07
N TYR A 99 9.55 19.85 1.85
CA TYR A 99 10.34 19.38 0.72
C TYR A 99 11.53 18.57 1.21
N GLN A 100 11.88 17.53 0.46
CA GLN A 100 13.06 16.73 0.72
C GLN A 100 14.09 16.92 -0.39
N LEU A 101 15.35 17.21 -0.01
CA LEU A 101 16.46 17.27 -0.96
C LEU A 101 16.78 15.84 -1.42
N THR A 102 16.74 15.62 -2.72
CA THR A 102 16.97 14.33 -3.36
C THR A 102 18.06 14.44 -4.40
N THR A 103 18.44 13.29 -4.96
CA THR A 103 19.35 13.22 -6.10
C THR A 103 18.61 12.59 -7.27
N LEU A 104 18.64 13.23 -8.44
CA LEU A 104 18.13 12.68 -9.69
C LEU A 104 19.29 12.01 -10.43
N ASP A 105 19.08 10.78 -10.89
CA ASP A 105 19.95 10.11 -11.86
C ASP A 105 19.26 10.09 -13.22
N ALA A 106 19.77 10.92 -14.15
CA ALA A 106 19.25 11.07 -15.50
C ALA A 106 20.01 10.19 -16.53
N SER A 107 20.48 9.01 -16.12
CA SER A 107 21.22 8.09 -17.01
C SER A 107 20.34 7.14 -17.83
N GLY A 108 19.02 7.24 -17.69
CA GLY A 108 18.05 6.29 -18.23
C GLY A 108 17.94 5.04 -17.39
N TRP A 109 16.72 4.60 -17.15
CA TRP A 109 16.42 3.46 -16.30
C TRP A 109 15.43 2.52 -16.99
N SER A 110 15.63 1.23 -16.81
CA SER A 110 14.67 0.19 -17.20
C SER A 110 14.43 -0.74 -16.03
N TYR A 111 13.23 -1.28 -15.95
CA TYR A 111 12.90 -2.32 -14.99
C TYR A 111 11.81 -3.25 -15.52
N SER A 112 11.78 -4.46 -15.00
CA SER A 112 10.75 -5.44 -15.32
C SER A 112 10.26 -6.19 -14.09
N VAL A 113 8.99 -6.57 -14.11
CA VAL A 113 8.35 -7.45 -13.13
C VAL A 113 7.34 -8.34 -13.88
N GLY A 114 7.63 -9.65 -13.98
CA GLY A 114 6.89 -10.54 -14.88
C GLY A 114 6.87 -10.01 -16.32
N ASP A 115 5.68 -9.93 -16.90
CA ASP A 115 5.46 -9.43 -18.27
C ASP A 115 5.48 -7.89 -18.37
N LEU A 116 5.53 -7.20 -17.24
CA LEU A 116 5.67 -5.75 -17.20
C LEU A 116 7.12 -5.36 -17.47
N SER A 117 7.35 -4.55 -18.51
CA SER A 117 8.62 -3.85 -18.74
C SER A 117 8.36 -2.37 -18.91
N HIS A 118 9.22 -1.53 -18.31
CA HIS A 118 9.10 -0.08 -18.38
C HIS A 118 10.47 0.59 -18.42
N SER A 119 10.52 1.78 -19.03
CA SER A 119 11.73 2.60 -19.07
C SER A 119 11.41 4.04 -18.69
N GLU A 120 12.29 4.65 -17.92
CA GLU A 120 12.20 6.04 -17.46
C GLU A 120 13.47 6.82 -17.80
N GLN A 121 13.31 8.13 -18.00
CA GLN A 121 14.44 9.03 -18.29
C GLN A 121 15.34 9.19 -17.06
N MET A 122 14.76 9.10 -15.86
CA MET A 122 15.48 9.33 -14.61
C MET A 122 14.90 8.49 -13.47
N ALA A 123 15.76 8.28 -12.46
CA ALA A 123 15.34 7.80 -11.16
C ALA A 123 15.60 8.87 -10.08
N ILE A 124 14.77 8.88 -9.04
CA ILE A 124 14.98 9.68 -7.84
C ILE A 124 15.69 8.81 -6.81
N VAL A 125 16.83 9.27 -6.30
CA VAL A 125 17.62 8.58 -5.27
C VAL A 125 17.50 9.32 -3.96
N MET A 126 16.99 8.66 -2.92
CA MET A 126 16.75 9.25 -1.60
C MET A 126 16.81 8.19 -0.51
N ASP A 127 16.89 8.59 0.75
CA ASP A 127 16.80 7.70 1.91
C ASP A 127 15.33 7.27 2.11
N LEU A 128 14.96 6.17 1.47
CA LEU A 128 13.60 5.62 1.56
C LEU A 128 13.36 4.86 2.86
N ARG A 129 14.40 4.33 3.50
CA ARG A 129 14.28 3.53 4.73
C ARG A 129 13.64 4.29 5.87
N LYS A 130 13.84 5.61 5.93
CA LYS A 130 13.18 6.48 6.89
C LYS A 130 11.68 6.63 6.68
N ILE A 131 11.17 6.26 5.52
CA ILE A 131 9.77 6.45 5.15
C ILE A 131 9.03 5.10 5.15
N VAL A 132 9.60 4.10 4.47
CA VAL A 132 8.96 2.79 4.27
C VAL A 132 9.64 1.66 5.07
N GLY A 133 10.69 1.96 5.86
CA GLY A 133 11.49 0.97 6.60
C GLY A 133 12.48 0.24 5.71
N ASP A 134 13.18 -0.74 6.29
CA ASP A 134 14.27 -1.50 5.62
C ASP A 134 13.77 -2.54 4.59
N GLY A 135 12.47 -2.58 4.37
CA GLY A 135 11.82 -3.62 3.56
C GLY A 135 11.90 -3.42 2.04
N ALA A 136 12.31 -2.25 1.54
CA ALA A 136 12.29 -1.92 0.12
C ALA A 136 13.60 -1.29 -0.36
N ASP A 137 14.02 -1.67 -1.57
CA ASP A 137 15.14 -1.07 -2.30
C ASP A 137 14.70 0.12 -3.16
N GLY A 138 13.38 0.27 -3.37
CA GLY A 138 12.81 1.35 -4.17
C GLY A 138 11.29 1.28 -4.28
N LEU A 139 10.76 2.21 -5.09
CA LEU A 139 9.36 2.28 -5.48
C LEU A 139 9.28 2.38 -7.01
N PHE A 140 8.29 1.74 -7.62
CA PHE A 140 7.93 1.96 -9.03
C PHE A 140 6.47 2.36 -9.12
N GLY A 141 6.17 3.24 -10.07
CA GLY A 141 4.90 3.97 -10.02
C GLY A 141 3.98 3.74 -11.20
N LEU A 142 2.92 4.52 -11.17
CA LEU A 142 1.82 4.48 -12.11
C LEU A 142 2.20 4.59 -13.60
N PRO A 143 3.24 5.34 -14.02
CA PRO A 143 3.62 5.42 -15.43
C PRO A 143 3.87 4.07 -16.09
N SER A 144 4.35 3.07 -15.34
CA SER A 144 4.56 1.71 -15.86
C SER A 144 3.28 0.99 -16.26
N MET A 145 2.14 1.41 -15.73
CA MET A 145 0.82 0.80 -15.94
C MET A 145 0.00 1.47 -17.04
N GLN A 146 0.46 2.58 -17.60
CA GLN A 146 -0.28 3.33 -18.60
C GLN A 146 -0.72 2.44 -19.79
N GLY A 147 -2.01 2.48 -20.13
CA GLY A 147 -2.60 1.67 -21.18
C GLY A 147 -2.69 0.17 -20.91
N LYS A 148 -2.50 -0.26 -19.66
CA LYS A 148 -2.55 -1.67 -19.25
C LYS A 148 -3.76 -1.96 -18.37
N ARG A 149 -4.12 -3.24 -18.31
CA ARG A 149 -5.08 -3.76 -17.35
C ARG A 149 -4.34 -4.66 -16.35
N MET A 150 -4.45 -4.35 -15.07
CA MET A 150 -3.70 -5.03 -14.01
C MET A 150 -4.66 -5.58 -12.94
N GLU A 151 -4.57 -6.87 -12.69
CA GLU A 151 -5.21 -7.53 -11.56
C GLU A 151 -4.25 -7.56 -10.35
N LEU A 152 -4.76 -7.14 -9.20
CA LEU A 152 -4.14 -7.32 -7.89
C LEU A 152 -5.02 -8.24 -7.06
N ASN A 153 -4.52 -9.41 -6.71
CA ASN A 153 -5.19 -10.32 -5.80
C ASN A 153 -4.44 -10.33 -4.46
N TYR A 154 -5.01 -9.65 -3.49
CA TYR A 154 -4.43 -9.53 -2.15
C TYR A 154 -4.50 -10.84 -1.35
N ALA A 155 -5.57 -11.64 -1.57
CA ALA A 155 -5.79 -12.87 -0.84
C ALA A 155 -4.80 -13.97 -1.26
N ASP A 156 -4.57 -14.14 -2.57
CA ASP A 156 -3.66 -15.15 -3.11
C ASP A 156 -2.23 -14.61 -3.32
N GLY A 157 -2.02 -13.30 -3.14
CA GLY A 157 -0.71 -12.65 -3.17
C GLY A 157 -0.08 -12.63 -4.57
N TYR A 158 -0.79 -12.16 -5.58
CA TYR A 158 -0.24 -12.01 -6.93
C TYR A 158 -0.72 -10.73 -7.64
N MET A 159 0.07 -10.34 -8.62
CA MET A 159 -0.29 -9.39 -9.66
C MET A 159 -0.17 -10.06 -11.02
N ARG A 160 -1.05 -9.73 -11.97
CA ARG A 160 -0.88 -10.08 -13.39
C ARG A 160 -1.40 -8.99 -14.32
N LEU A 161 -0.84 -8.92 -15.52
CA LEU A 161 -1.39 -8.12 -16.60
C LEU A 161 -2.45 -8.94 -17.34
N LEU A 162 -3.59 -8.30 -17.61
CA LEU A 162 -4.67 -8.90 -18.40
C LEU A 162 -4.53 -8.47 -19.87
N THR A 163 -4.80 -9.38 -20.79
CA THR A 163 -4.88 -9.02 -22.20
C THR A 163 -6.17 -8.23 -22.50
N PRO A 164 -6.23 -7.45 -23.58
CA PRO A 164 -7.45 -6.72 -23.96
C PRO A 164 -8.66 -7.63 -24.19
N GLU A 165 -8.43 -8.87 -24.67
CA GLU A 165 -9.46 -9.86 -24.98
C GLU A 165 -9.96 -10.61 -23.75
N GLU A 166 -9.21 -10.56 -22.65
CA GLU A 166 -9.56 -11.26 -21.41
C GLU A 166 -10.78 -10.61 -20.77
N LYS A 167 -11.84 -11.40 -20.59
CA LYS A 167 -13.07 -10.93 -19.98
C LYS A 167 -12.92 -10.83 -18.47
N ILE A 168 -13.35 -9.72 -17.91
CA ILE A 168 -13.53 -9.57 -16.47
C ILE A 168 -14.77 -10.35 -16.05
N ALA A 169 -14.67 -11.13 -14.98
CA ALA A 169 -15.77 -11.95 -14.48
C ALA A 169 -16.97 -11.08 -14.05
N ASP A 170 -18.19 -11.61 -14.23
CA ASP A 170 -19.43 -10.87 -14.01
C ASP A 170 -19.69 -10.49 -12.54
N ASP A 171 -18.97 -11.10 -11.61
CA ASP A 171 -19.05 -10.79 -10.17
C ASP A 171 -18.22 -9.58 -9.74
N PHE A 172 -17.43 -9.02 -10.64
CA PHE A 172 -16.77 -7.74 -10.42
C PHE A 172 -17.72 -6.56 -10.65
N THR A 173 -17.62 -5.56 -9.81
CA THR A 173 -18.34 -4.29 -9.96
C THR A 173 -17.42 -3.25 -10.59
N ALA A 174 -17.81 -2.70 -11.72
CA ALA A 174 -17.08 -1.63 -12.41
C ALA A 174 -17.34 -0.27 -11.76
N ILE A 175 -16.29 0.52 -11.55
CA ILE A 175 -16.34 1.87 -11.00
C ILE A 175 -15.58 2.79 -11.94
N GLN A 176 -16.29 3.76 -12.52
CA GLN A 176 -15.63 4.77 -13.36
C GLN A 176 -14.79 5.70 -12.51
N CYS A 177 -13.49 5.68 -12.73
CA CYS A 177 -12.51 6.57 -12.10
C CYS A 177 -12.30 7.82 -12.97
N LYS A 178 -11.67 8.85 -12.37
CA LYS A 178 -11.20 10.03 -13.07
C LYS A 178 -9.68 10.01 -13.17
N TRP A 179 -9.17 10.51 -14.28
CA TRP A 179 -7.74 10.71 -14.46
C TRP A 179 -7.35 12.16 -14.18
N LEU A 180 -6.49 12.37 -13.19
CA LEU A 180 -5.90 13.68 -12.90
C LEU A 180 -4.59 13.82 -13.67
N ARG A 181 -4.69 14.30 -14.92
CA ARG A 181 -3.63 14.29 -15.95
C ARG A 181 -2.33 14.97 -15.52
N ASP A 182 -2.43 16.11 -14.88
CA ASP A 182 -1.27 16.92 -14.47
C ASP A 182 -0.45 16.29 -13.32
N LYS A 183 -1.00 15.27 -12.70
CA LYS A 183 -0.38 14.53 -11.59
C LYS A 183 -0.15 13.06 -11.89
N ASP A 184 -0.66 12.55 -13.03
CA ASP A 184 -0.70 11.12 -13.33
C ASP A 184 -1.31 10.32 -12.18
N ARG A 185 -2.57 10.63 -11.80
CA ARG A 185 -3.25 10.02 -10.64
C ARG A 185 -4.64 9.53 -10.99
N ILE A 186 -5.04 8.47 -10.30
CA ILE A 186 -6.38 7.90 -10.38
C ILE A 186 -7.21 8.46 -9.23
N ILE A 187 -8.39 8.94 -9.54
CA ILE A 187 -9.38 9.43 -8.58
C ILE A 187 -10.56 8.48 -8.56
N LEU A 188 -10.79 7.86 -7.40
CA LEU A 188 -11.86 6.91 -7.12
C LEU A 188 -13.02 7.62 -6.40
N PRO A 189 -14.25 7.57 -6.91
CA PRO A 189 -15.43 8.01 -6.16
C PRO A 189 -15.80 6.96 -5.11
N LEU A 190 -15.99 7.40 -3.86
CA LEU A 190 -16.50 6.56 -2.77
C LEU A 190 -17.26 7.39 -1.73
N SER A 191 -17.94 6.72 -0.81
CA SER A 191 -18.69 7.36 0.26
C SER A 191 -18.17 6.95 1.63
N VAL A 192 -18.04 7.91 2.54
CA VAL A 192 -17.63 7.70 3.94
C VAL A 192 -18.78 8.13 4.85
N THR A 193 -19.31 7.22 5.67
CA THR A 193 -20.34 7.53 6.66
C THR A 193 -19.70 7.63 8.04
N PHE A 194 -19.84 8.78 8.68
CA PHE A 194 -19.30 9.10 9.99
C PHE A 194 -20.23 8.64 11.13
N ALA A 195 -19.74 8.71 12.37
CA ALA A 195 -20.44 8.23 13.55
C ALA A 195 -21.77 8.95 13.83
N ASP A 196 -21.90 10.20 13.40
CA ASP A 196 -23.12 11.02 13.50
C ASP A 196 -24.16 10.72 12.40
N GLY A 197 -23.82 9.80 11.46
CA GLY A 197 -24.67 9.43 10.33
C GLY A 197 -24.48 10.31 9.08
N TYR A 198 -23.67 11.35 9.14
CA TYR A 198 -23.33 12.14 7.95
C TYR A 198 -22.56 11.30 6.93
N THR A 199 -22.88 11.45 5.65
CA THR A 199 -22.19 10.74 4.56
C THR A 199 -21.52 11.73 3.62
N LEU A 200 -20.18 11.66 3.56
CA LEU A 200 -19.36 12.33 2.57
C LEU A 200 -19.32 11.47 1.30
N ASN A 201 -19.88 11.98 0.20
CA ASN A 201 -19.64 11.44 -1.13
C ASN A 201 -18.47 12.19 -1.74
N GLY A 202 -17.32 11.56 -1.81
CA GLY A 202 -16.05 12.20 -2.14
C GLY A 202 -15.31 11.55 -3.30
N ASN A 203 -14.24 12.22 -3.73
CA ASN A 203 -13.31 11.79 -4.76
C ASN A 203 -11.94 11.62 -4.12
N PHE A 204 -11.38 10.40 -4.16
CA PHE A 204 -10.17 10.06 -3.44
C PHE A 204 -9.08 9.59 -4.41
N LEU A 205 -7.87 10.08 -4.22
CA LEU A 205 -6.71 9.63 -4.98
C LEU A 205 -6.33 8.23 -4.52
N VAL A 206 -6.15 7.30 -5.45
CA VAL A 206 -5.70 5.93 -5.15
C VAL A 206 -4.18 5.94 -5.01
N ASP A 207 -3.71 5.55 -3.82
CA ASP A 207 -2.30 5.56 -3.43
C ASP A 207 -1.89 4.21 -2.80
N THR A 208 -1.40 3.28 -3.62
CA THR A 208 -0.91 1.98 -3.13
C THR A 208 0.42 2.09 -2.39
N GLY A 209 1.05 3.25 -2.37
CA GLY A 209 2.17 3.58 -1.49
C GLY A 209 1.73 3.90 -0.05
N MET A 210 0.45 4.22 0.18
CA MET A 210 -0.10 4.50 1.50
C MET A 210 -0.53 3.21 2.22
N PRO A 211 0.04 2.89 3.40
CA PRO A 211 -0.25 1.64 4.12
C PRO A 211 -1.46 1.74 5.09
N GLU A 212 -2.40 2.62 4.82
CA GLU A 212 -3.61 2.85 5.60
C GLU A 212 -4.86 2.58 4.77
N GLU A 213 -6.05 2.63 5.38
CA GLU A 213 -7.31 2.48 4.65
C GLU A 213 -7.63 3.74 3.86
N LEU A 214 -7.75 4.88 4.56
CA LEU A 214 -8.15 6.14 3.97
C LEU A 214 -7.62 7.31 4.80
N ALA A 215 -7.19 8.36 4.11
CA ALA A 215 -6.76 9.62 4.73
C ALA A 215 -7.56 10.79 4.12
N LEU A 216 -8.21 11.60 4.94
CA LEU A 216 -8.81 12.86 4.51
C LEU A 216 -7.73 13.93 4.33
N ASN A 217 -7.79 14.71 3.26
CA ASN A 217 -6.92 15.87 3.11
C ASN A 217 -7.33 17.01 4.08
N SER A 218 -6.47 18.00 4.26
CA SER A 218 -6.70 19.07 5.23
C SER A 218 -7.91 19.94 4.88
N THR A 219 -8.19 20.17 3.61
CA THR A 219 -9.37 20.94 3.17
C THR A 219 -10.66 20.24 3.59
N THR A 220 -10.77 18.94 3.32
CA THR A 220 -11.94 18.13 3.70
C THR A 220 -12.03 17.99 5.21
N THR A 221 -10.91 17.73 5.91
CA THR A 221 -10.84 17.67 7.37
C THR A 221 -11.36 18.93 8.02
N ASN A 222 -10.86 20.10 7.58
CA ASN A 222 -11.27 21.41 8.15
C ASN A 222 -12.75 21.69 7.89
N ARG A 223 -13.26 21.39 6.70
CA ARG A 223 -14.69 21.52 6.39
C ARG A 223 -15.55 20.64 7.31
N LEU A 224 -15.22 19.37 7.43
CA LEU A 224 -15.99 18.43 8.25
C LEU A 224 -15.94 18.79 9.75
N ARG A 225 -14.82 19.32 10.25
CA ARG A 225 -14.72 19.86 11.62
C ARG A 225 -15.63 21.08 11.79
N SER A 226 -15.59 22.02 10.85
CA SER A 226 -16.42 23.23 10.89
C SER A 226 -17.89 22.91 10.85
N ASP A 227 -18.27 21.89 10.09
CA ASP A 227 -19.66 21.42 9.96
C ASP A 227 -20.12 20.54 11.14
N GLY A 228 -19.21 20.20 12.07
CA GLY A 228 -19.49 19.42 13.28
C GLY A 228 -19.49 17.89 13.11
N HIS A 229 -19.05 17.36 11.96
CA HIS A 229 -19.03 15.92 11.65
C HIS A 229 -17.79 15.19 12.19
N LEU A 230 -16.74 15.93 12.58
CA LEU A 230 -15.53 15.40 13.24
C LEU A 230 -15.45 15.97 14.65
N ALA A 231 -15.94 15.24 15.65
CA ALA A 231 -15.83 15.65 17.04
C ALA A 231 -14.41 15.35 17.56
N ASP A 232 -13.74 16.33 18.18
CA ASP A 232 -12.38 16.22 18.70
C ASP A 232 -12.20 15.07 19.71
N ALA A 233 -13.26 14.74 20.46
CA ALA A 233 -13.24 13.66 21.43
C ALA A 233 -13.07 12.25 20.82
N GLN A 234 -13.21 12.10 19.49
CA GLN A 234 -13.03 10.84 18.76
C GLN A 234 -11.68 10.76 18.04
N CYS A 235 -10.87 11.80 18.11
CA CYS A 235 -9.59 11.89 17.41
C CYS A 235 -8.40 11.62 18.34
N THR A 236 -7.45 10.80 17.87
CA THR A 236 -6.15 10.60 18.50
C THR A 236 -5.09 11.17 17.57
N THR A 237 -4.29 12.13 18.06
CA THR A 237 -3.22 12.74 17.27
C THR A 237 -1.95 11.90 17.32
N VAL A 238 -1.35 11.64 16.17
CA VAL A 238 -0.05 10.99 16.04
C VAL A 238 0.83 11.76 15.05
N ASP A 239 2.13 11.63 15.22
CA ASP A 239 3.12 12.17 14.29
C ASP A 239 3.54 11.06 13.31
N VAL A 240 3.33 11.27 12.02
CA VAL A 240 3.62 10.30 10.96
C VAL A 240 4.62 10.85 9.96
N GLY A 241 5.52 9.99 9.49
CA GLY A 241 6.52 10.33 8.48
C GLY A 241 5.98 10.19 7.06
N GLY A 242 6.59 10.92 6.12
CA GLY A 242 6.33 10.82 4.68
C GLY A 242 7.41 11.52 3.87
N VAL A 243 7.35 11.42 2.55
CA VAL A 243 8.20 12.23 1.67
C VAL A 243 7.88 13.71 1.92
N GLY A 244 8.89 14.49 2.27
CA GLY A 244 8.72 15.90 2.67
C GLY A 244 8.64 16.12 4.18
N GLY A 245 8.90 15.11 5.02
CA GLY A 245 9.01 15.21 6.47
C GLY A 245 7.81 14.67 7.23
N SER A 246 7.74 15.02 8.50
CA SER A 246 6.65 14.62 9.39
C SER A 246 5.38 15.41 9.14
N ARG A 247 4.24 14.83 9.51
CA ARG A 247 2.93 15.45 9.54
C ARG A 247 2.16 15.01 10.78
N THR A 248 1.26 15.85 11.24
CA THR A 248 0.36 15.50 12.34
C THR A 248 -0.99 15.08 11.76
N GLU A 249 -1.49 13.93 12.19
CA GLU A 249 -2.79 13.41 11.81
C GLU A 249 -3.63 13.08 13.03
N SER A 250 -4.94 13.27 12.90
CA SER A 250 -5.93 12.76 13.84
C SER A 250 -6.59 11.53 13.23
N TYR A 251 -7.06 10.61 14.07
CA TYR A 251 -7.77 9.42 13.60
C TYR A 251 -9.21 9.44 14.09
N VAL A 252 -10.13 9.04 13.21
CA VAL A 252 -11.55 8.90 13.52
C VAL A 252 -12.05 7.54 13.05
N LEU A 253 -12.95 6.93 13.84
CA LEU A 253 -13.64 5.70 13.45
C LEU A 253 -14.88 6.07 12.65
N THR A 254 -15.01 5.53 11.44
CA THR A 254 -16.19 5.68 10.59
C THR A 254 -17.17 4.51 10.82
N GLN A 255 -18.45 4.72 10.53
CA GLN A 255 -19.42 3.63 10.51
C GLN A 255 -19.15 2.70 9.33
N GLN A 256 -18.90 3.27 8.15
CA GLN A 256 -18.65 2.50 6.94
C GLN A 256 -18.00 3.35 5.84
N ILE A 257 -17.30 2.66 4.94
CA ILE A 257 -16.85 3.16 3.65
C ILE A 257 -17.54 2.33 2.57
N ALA A 258 -18.16 2.97 1.58
CA ALA A 258 -18.78 2.30 0.45
C ALA A 258 -18.02 2.60 -0.85
N VAL A 259 -17.59 1.54 -1.53
CA VAL A 259 -16.84 1.58 -2.80
C VAL A 259 -17.62 0.75 -3.82
N GLY A 260 -18.11 1.36 -4.91
CA GLY A 260 -18.88 0.64 -5.93
C GLY A 260 -20.08 -0.16 -5.39
N GLY A 261 -20.74 0.33 -4.32
CA GLY A 261 -21.84 -0.38 -3.67
C GLY A 261 -21.43 -1.50 -2.70
N LYS A 262 -20.13 -1.84 -2.62
CA LYS A 262 -19.58 -2.74 -1.59
C LYS A 262 -19.25 -1.92 -0.34
N THR A 263 -19.40 -2.48 0.84
CA THR A 263 -19.28 -1.74 2.10
C THR A 263 -18.30 -2.40 3.05
N VAL A 264 -17.36 -1.61 3.58
CA VAL A 264 -16.46 -1.99 4.68
C VAL A 264 -16.83 -1.17 5.92
N LYS A 265 -16.93 -1.81 7.08
CA LYS A 265 -17.45 -1.19 8.31
C LYS A 265 -16.38 -1.01 9.37
N ASN A 266 -16.60 -0.02 10.25
CA ASN A 266 -15.76 0.25 11.42
C ASN A 266 -14.30 0.53 11.06
N ILE A 267 -14.10 1.30 10.00
CA ILE A 267 -12.77 1.66 9.49
C ILE A 267 -12.26 2.89 10.22
N ARG A 268 -11.02 2.82 10.69
CA ARG A 268 -10.30 3.97 11.23
C ARG A 268 -9.60 4.71 10.09
N ILE A 269 -9.95 5.96 9.88
CA ILE A 269 -9.35 6.82 8.86
C ILE A 269 -8.52 7.91 9.50
N SER A 270 -7.51 8.40 8.78
CA SER A 270 -6.72 9.57 9.20
C SER A 270 -7.31 10.88 8.67
N CYS A 271 -7.10 11.95 9.42
CA CYS A 271 -7.53 13.31 9.11
C CYS A 271 -6.31 14.22 9.16
N SER A 272 -5.90 14.75 8.02
CA SER A 272 -4.68 15.55 7.91
C SER A 272 -4.91 17.03 8.29
N ASP A 273 -3.92 17.62 8.97
CA ASP A 273 -3.84 19.06 9.24
C ASP A 273 -2.75 19.75 8.40
N ASN A 274 -2.22 19.08 7.37
CA ASN A 274 -1.16 19.62 6.52
C ASN A 274 -1.63 20.82 5.70
N ASP A 275 -0.81 21.87 5.64
CA ASP A 275 -1.02 23.05 4.80
C ASP A 275 -0.25 23.01 3.48
N LYS A 276 0.53 21.95 3.25
CA LYS A 276 1.36 21.73 2.05
C LYS A 276 1.34 20.27 1.60
N GLY A 277 1.96 20.03 0.44
CA GLY A 277 2.10 18.69 -0.13
C GLY A 277 0.80 18.12 -0.67
N ALA A 278 0.77 16.81 -0.86
CA ALA A 278 -0.38 16.11 -1.44
C ALA A 278 -1.64 16.23 -0.55
N MET A 279 -1.46 16.24 0.76
CA MET A 279 -2.57 16.32 1.72
C MET A 279 -3.21 17.70 1.86
N ALA A 280 -2.68 18.73 1.19
CA ALA A 280 -3.28 20.06 1.08
C ALA A 280 -3.94 20.31 -0.29
N ASP A 281 -3.91 19.36 -1.20
CA ASP A 281 -4.49 19.49 -2.54
C ASP A 281 -6.01 19.34 -2.50
N SER A 282 -6.74 20.42 -2.77
CA SER A 282 -8.21 20.46 -2.70
C SER A 282 -8.94 19.88 -3.92
N ARG A 283 -8.22 19.31 -4.90
CA ARG A 283 -8.83 18.70 -6.10
C ARG A 283 -9.41 17.33 -5.85
N PHE A 284 -9.11 16.74 -4.71
CA PHE A 284 -9.67 15.49 -4.20
C PHE A 284 -9.89 15.59 -2.70
N ASP A 285 -10.69 14.71 -2.13
CA ASP A 285 -11.09 14.76 -0.71
C ASP A 285 -10.10 14.05 0.21
N GLY A 286 -9.21 13.23 -0.33
CA GLY A 286 -8.23 12.46 0.43
C GLY A 286 -7.57 11.36 -0.38
N LEU A 287 -6.93 10.42 0.29
CA LEU A 287 -6.23 9.26 -0.30
C LEU A 287 -6.92 7.96 0.09
N VAL A 288 -6.92 6.99 -0.82
CA VAL A 288 -7.26 5.58 -0.57
C VAL A 288 -5.99 4.76 -0.60
N GLY A 289 -5.72 4.04 0.48
CA GLY A 289 -4.53 3.21 0.61
C GLY A 289 -4.79 1.70 0.51
N ASN A 290 -3.72 0.96 0.70
CA ASN A 290 -3.70 -0.49 0.52
C ASN A 290 -4.60 -1.24 1.49
N GLU A 291 -4.75 -0.80 2.74
CA GLU A 291 -5.57 -1.51 3.71
C GLU A 291 -7.04 -1.53 3.30
N LEU A 292 -7.56 -0.44 2.69
CA LEU A 292 -8.91 -0.45 2.13
C LEU A 292 -9.00 -1.32 0.87
N LEU A 293 -8.02 -1.23 -0.03
CA LEU A 293 -8.00 -2.03 -1.27
C LEU A 293 -7.90 -3.53 -0.98
N ALA A 294 -7.23 -3.93 0.10
CA ALA A 294 -7.06 -5.33 0.49
C ALA A 294 -8.35 -6.04 0.93
N HIS A 295 -9.46 -5.30 1.12
CA HIS A 295 -10.79 -5.90 1.30
C HIS A 295 -11.40 -6.43 -0.01
N PHE A 296 -10.72 -6.24 -1.13
CA PHE A 296 -11.23 -6.54 -2.46
C PHE A 296 -10.17 -7.24 -3.32
N ASP A 297 -10.60 -8.09 -4.26
CA ASP A 297 -9.86 -8.30 -5.49
C ASP A 297 -10.04 -7.08 -6.38
N VAL A 298 -8.96 -6.57 -6.94
CA VAL A 298 -8.96 -5.30 -7.67
C VAL A 298 -8.39 -5.51 -9.08
N ILE A 299 -9.11 -5.02 -10.08
CA ILE A 299 -8.56 -4.87 -11.44
C ILE A 299 -8.57 -3.39 -11.79
N PHE A 300 -7.40 -2.86 -12.12
CA PHE A 300 -7.25 -1.52 -12.69
C PHE A 300 -7.20 -1.60 -14.21
N ASP A 301 -8.09 -0.91 -14.88
CA ASP A 301 -8.04 -0.65 -16.32
C ASP A 301 -7.52 0.77 -16.52
N PHE A 302 -6.21 0.89 -16.75
CA PHE A 302 -5.52 2.17 -16.93
C PHE A 302 -5.65 2.72 -18.36
N GLU A 303 -6.31 2.01 -19.25
CA GLU A 303 -6.69 2.50 -20.58
C GLU A 303 -8.02 3.26 -20.50
N ASN A 304 -9.02 2.68 -19.83
CA ASN A 304 -10.38 3.20 -19.74
C ASN A 304 -10.68 3.93 -18.43
N TRP A 305 -9.73 3.95 -17.51
CA TRP A 305 -9.86 4.54 -16.16
C TRP A 305 -11.02 3.94 -15.36
N VAL A 306 -11.13 2.62 -15.41
CA VAL A 306 -12.11 1.86 -14.64
C VAL A 306 -11.40 1.02 -13.61
N MET A 307 -11.89 1.05 -12.39
CA MET A 307 -11.52 0.09 -11.36
C MET A 307 -12.64 -0.92 -11.18
N TYR A 308 -12.29 -2.20 -11.24
CA TYR A 308 -13.23 -3.27 -10.96
C TYR A 308 -12.89 -3.86 -9.60
N ILE A 309 -13.89 -4.09 -8.77
CA ILE A 309 -13.73 -4.68 -7.45
C ILE A 309 -14.65 -5.88 -7.26
N ARG A 310 -14.15 -6.89 -6.54
CA ARG A 310 -14.92 -8.00 -6.01
C ARG A 310 -14.57 -8.15 -4.53
N THR A 311 -15.56 -8.42 -3.68
CA THR A 311 -15.28 -8.71 -2.26
C THR A 311 -14.58 -10.05 -2.13
N ASN A 312 -13.51 -10.11 -1.38
CA ASN A 312 -12.76 -11.32 -1.07
C ASN A 312 -13.61 -12.30 -0.25
#